data_a21eae49744d6a370edd00d9dc2a65fa
#
_entry.id   a21eae49744d6a370edd00d9dc2a65fa
#
_cell.length_a   1.000
_cell.length_b   1.000
_cell.length_c   1.000
_cell.angle_alpha   90.00
_cell.angle_beta   90.00
_cell.angle_gamma   90.00
#
_symmetry.space_group_name_H-M   'P 1'
#
loop_
_entity.id
_entity.type
_entity.pdbx_description
1 polymer ?
#
loop_
_entity_poly.entity_id
_entity_poly.type
_entity_poly.pdbx_seq_one_letter_code
_entity_poly.pdbx_strand_id
1 'polypeptide(L)'
;MKLFDVYPLFDLNFIKAEGSYLWNDKNEKYLDLYGGHAVISIGHSHPTYVQKVTEQLQHIGFYSNSVKIPIQEEVAEKLGKISGYEDYSLFMCNSGAEANENAIKLASFHAKKKKNICFTKAFHGRTAAAVAATDNKSIIAPTNESDNFIFVPFNNTTALEEAFKNHEISSVIIEGIQGVGGVQIPEVSFLEKIRSLCDEHEAVFICDEIQSGYGRTGKFFAHQHAQVQADIITIAKGMGNGFPVGGVLIAPKFQAKHGLLGTTFGGNYLACAASIAVLETIEKENLLQNATDLGNYLYEELKNDPLIQEIRYQGLMFGIELKVSCAPLRNKLLSEFNILTGNASCPKTLRILPALNITKIELDAFIDAFKILSKSNL
;
A
#
# COMPACT_ATOMS: atom_id res chain seq x y z
N MET A 1 -26.21 12.85 -17.02
CA MET A 1 -25.69 11.56 -16.48
C MET A 1 -25.32 11.79 -15.03
N LYS A 2 -25.58 10.84 -14.13
CA LYS A 2 -25.21 10.91 -12.71
C LYS A 2 -24.09 9.92 -12.43
N LEU A 3 -23.26 10.19 -11.41
CA LEU A 3 -22.29 9.22 -10.91
C LEU A 3 -23.04 8.02 -10.30
N PHE A 4 -22.48 6.82 -10.45
CA PHE A 4 -22.99 5.63 -9.80
C PHE A 4 -22.54 5.65 -8.33
N ASP A 5 -23.52 5.71 -7.42
CA ASP A 5 -23.29 5.93 -5.98
C ASP A 5 -22.87 4.64 -5.28
N VAL A 6 -21.58 4.49 -5.05
CA VAL A 6 -20.96 3.30 -4.43
C VAL A 6 -20.08 3.63 -3.21
N TYR A 7 -19.95 4.91 -2.84
CA TYR A 7 -19.10 5.34 -1.74
C TYR A 7 -19.89 6.09 -0.68
N PRO A 8 -19.76 5.74 0.61
CA PRO A 8 -20.23 6.60 1.69
C PRO A 8 -19.32 7.84 1.77
N LEU A 9 -19.83 9.00 1.42
CA LEU A 9 -19.07 10.25 1.36
C LEU A 9 -19.24 11.06 2.64
N PHE A 10 -18.13 11.74 3.07
CA PHE A 10 -18.26 12.89 3.93
C PHE A 10 -18.74 14.09 3.10
N ASP A 11 -19.56 14.97 3.67
CA ASP A 11 -19.98 16.21 3.03
C ASP A 11 -18.85 17.27 3.10
N LEU A 12 -17.77 16.97 2.37
CA LEU A 12 -16.56 17.79 2.29
C LEU A 12 -16.12 17.91 0.83
N ASN A 13 -15.80 19.15 0.42
CA ASN A 13 -15.28 19.47 -0.90
C ASN A 13 -13.92 20.13 -0.76
N PHE A 14 -12.83 19.39 -1.01
CA PHE A 14 -11.47 19.93 -0.94
C PHE A 14 -11.07 20.56 -2.27
N ILE A 15 -10.60 21.81 -2.21
CA ILE A 15 -10.19 22.61 -3.38
C ILE A 15 -8.70 22.94 -3.42
N LYS A 16 -7.98 22.72 -2.31
CA LYS A 16 -6.53 22.94 -2.19
C LYS A 16 -5.93 21.89 -1.28
N ALA A 17 -4.68 21.51 -1.55
CA ALA A 17 -3.90 20.62 -0.72
C ALA A 17 -2.42 20.99 -0.74
N GLU A 18 -1.71 20.88 0.42
CA GLU A 18 -0.28 21.17 0.55
C GLU A 18 0.30 20.47 1.78
N GLY A 19 1.39 19.72 1.62
CA GLY A 19 2.01 18.96 2.70
C GLY A 19 1.04 17.95 3.30
N SER A 20 0.81 18.02 4.61
CA SER A 20 -0.16 17.18 5.34
C SER A 20 -1.56 17.79 5.41
N TYR A 21 -1.86 18.85 4.68
CA TYR A 21 -3.09 19.61 4.84
C TYR A 21 -3.94 19.68 3.57
N LEU A 22 -5.26 19.73 3.81
CA LEU A 22 -6.31 19.97 2.82
C LEU A 22 -7.12 21.21 3.20
N TRP A 23 -7.67 21.92 2.22
CA TRP A 23 -8.60 23.04 2.44
C TRP A 23 -9.88 22.79 1.67
N ASN A 24 -11.01 22.96 2.36
CA ASN A 24 -12.32 22.88 1.72
C ASN A 24 -12.70 24.21 1.03
N ASP A 25 -13.87 24.23 0.39
CA ASP A 25 -14.43 25.38 -0.31
C ASP A 25 -14.81 26.57 0.60
N LYS A 26 -14.82 26.36 1.93
CA LYS A 26 -14.95 27.42 2.96
C LYS A 26 -13.61 27.90 3.49
N ASN A 27 -12.50 27.44 2.90
CA ASN A 27 -11.15 27.73 3.35
C ASN A 27 -10.81 27.21 4.77
N GLU A 28 -11.56 26.20 5.23
CA GLU A 28 -11.25 25.50 6.48
C GLU A 28 -10.11 24.51 6.23
N LYS A 29 -9.14 24.47 7.13
CA LYS A 29 -7.92 23.65 7.03
C LYS A 29 -8.10 22.34 7.77
N TYR A 30 -7.75 21.22 7.12
CA TYR A 30 -7.85 19.86 7.65
C TYR A 30 -6.48 19.19 7.64
N LEU A 31 -6.11 18.53 8.74
CA LEU A 31 -4.93 17.66 8.82
C LEU A 31 -5.27 16.28 8.24
N ASP A 32 -4.52 15.86 7.23
CA ASP A 32 -4.71 14.57 6.57
C ASP A 32 -3.77 13.51 7.15
N LEU A 33 -4.29 12.69 8.06
CA LEU A 33 -3.58 11.53 8.61
C LEU A 33 -3.99 10.22 7.93
N TYR A 34 -4.54 10.29 6.73
CA TYR A 34 -4.95 9.10 5.97
C TYR A 34 -4.31 9.02 4.58
N GLY A 35 -3.90 10.16 4.04
CA GLY A 35 -3.23 10.25 2.74
C GLY A 35 -4.01 9.61 1.59
N GLY A 36 -5.35 9.63 1.63
CA GLY A 36 -6.19 8.96 0.64
C GLY A 36 -5.86 7.45 0.55
N HIS A 37 -5.91 6.70 1.63
CA HIS A 37 -5.50 5.29 1.74
C HIS A 37 -3.98 5.05 1.64
N ALA A 38 -3.15 5.96 2.18
CA ALA A 38 -1.68 5.96 2.06
C ALA A 38 -1.18 6.14 0.61
N VAL A 39 -1.96 6.82 -0.22
CA VAL A 39 -1.56 7.17 -1.60
C VAL A 39 -0.61 8.35 -1.60
N ILE A 40 -0.92 9.38 -0.79
CA ILE A 40 -0.05 10.55 -0.64
C ILE A 40 1.15 10.17 0.23
N SER A 41 2.30 9.98 -0.40
CA SER A 41 3.53 9.52 0.25
C SER A 41 4.45 10.67 0.66
N ILE A 42 4.67 11.64 -0.22
CA ILE A 42 5.60 12.76 -0.03
C ILE A 42 4.89 14.09 0.28
N GLY A 43 3.61 14.03 0.66
CA GLY A 43 2.77 15.20 0.92
C GLY A 43 2.05 15.70 -0.34
N HIS A 44 0.93 16.37 -0.10
CA HIS A 44 0.14 16.98 -1.14
C HIS A 44 0.93 18.11 -1.82
N SER A 45 0.78 18.21 -3.16
CA SER A 45 1.36 19.28 -3.98
C SER A 45 2.84 19.56 -3.71
N HIS A 46 3.63 18.50 -3.45
CA HIS A 46 5.06 18.64 -3.18
C HIS A 46 5.76 19.38 -4.34
N PRO A 47 6.60 20.40 -4.09
CA PRO A 47 7.20 21.23 -5.14
C PRO A 47 7.93 20.43 -6.23
N THR A 48 8.77 19.45 -5.85
CA THR A 48 9.48 18.58 -6.81
C THR A 48 8.52 17.79 -7.67
N TYR A 49 7.41 17.29 -7.09
CA TYR A 49 6.38 16.55 -7.81
C TYR A 49 5.66 17.43 -8.82
N VAL A 50 5.19 18.62 -8.39
CA VAL A 50 4.48 19.57 -9.26
C VAL A 50 5.39 20.00 -10.41
N GLN A 51 6.65 20.33 -10.13
CA GLN A 51 7.63 20.72 -11.14
C GLN A 51 7.83 19.64 -12.18
N LYS A 52 8.22 18.40 -11.76
CA LYS A 52 8.54 17.31 -12.70
C LYS A 52 7.36 16.90 -13.58
N VAL A 53 6.16 16.81 -12.99
CA VAL A 53 4.96 16.45 -13.75
C VAL A 53 4.58 17.56 -14.74
N THR A 54 4.68 18.82 -14.34
CA THR A 54 4.40 19.98 -15.22
C THR A 54 5.40 20.06 -16.36
N GLU A 55 6.69 19.92 -16.09
CA GLU A 55 7.74 19.90 -17.11
C GLU A 55 7.52 18.76 -18.10
N GLN A 56 7.23 17.56 -17.60
CA GLN A 56 6.97 16.41 -18.47
C GLN A 56 5.72 16.61 -19.33
N LEU A 57 4.66 17.21 -18.78
CA LEU A 57 3.43 17.49 -19.51
C LEU A 57 3.65 18.49 -20.64
N GLN A 58 4.55 19.46 -20.48
CA GLN A 58 4.92 20.44 -21.51
C GLN A 58 5.66 19.81 -22.71
N HIS A 59 6.29 18.65 -22.51
CA HIS A 59 7.00 17.93 -23.58
C HIS A 59 6.12 16.84 -24.20
N ILE A 60 5.79 15.82 -23.44
CA ILE A 60 4.93 14.70 -23.86
C ILE A 60 4.32 14.00 -22.65
N GLY A 61 2.99 13.88 -22.63
CA GLY A 61 2.28 13.18 -21.55
C GLY A 61 2.15 11.67 -21.78
N PHE A 62 1.96 11.27 -23.04
CA PHE A 62 1.68 9.87 -23.38
C PHE A 62 2.12 9.51 -24.79
N TYR A 63 2.69 8.33 -24.95
CA TYR A 63 2.70 7.51 -26.16
C TYR A 63 2.67 6.02 -25.77
N SER A 64 2.38 5.14 -26.73
CA SER A 64 2.23 3.71 -26.46
C SER A 64 3.58 3.02 -26.22
N ASN A 65 3.55 1.88 -25.54
CA ASN A 65 4.71 1.01 -25.31
C ASN A 65 5.22 0.30 -26.60
N SER A 66 4.79 0.75 -27.79
CA SER A 66 5.32 0.31 -29.09
C SER A 66 6.63 1.02 -29.49
N VAL A 67 7.05 2.04 -28.73
CA VAL A 67 8.30 2.76 -28.92
C VAL A 67 9.11 2.77 -27.62
N LYS A 68 10.39 3.16 -27.70
CA LYS A 68 11.22 3.36 -26.52
C LYS A 68 10.73 4.57 -25.73
N ILE A 69 10.63 4.41 -24.43
CA ILE A 69 10.27 5.45 -23.45
C ILE A 69 11.39 5.53 -22.41
N PRO A 70 12.46 6.31 -22.68
CA PRO A 70 13.68 6.27 -21.83
C PRO A 70 13.44 6.57 -20.35
N ILE A 71 12.43 7.38 -20.03
CA ILE A 71 12.07 7.69 -18.64
C ILE A 71 11.58 6.46 -17.85
N GLN A 72 11.14 5.36 -18.51
CA GLN A 72 10.85 4.09 -17.83
C GLN A 72 12.12 3.43 -17.32
N GLU A 73 13.20 3.49 -18.09
CA GLU A 73 14.50 2.94 -17.69
C GLU A 73 15.03 3.73 -16.47
N GLU A 74 14.87 5.05 -16.45
CA GLU A 74 15.24 5.90 -15.31
C GLU A 74 14.45 5.54 -14.04
N VAL A 75 13.13 5.29 -14.16
CA VAL A 75 12.32 4.81 -13.02
C VAL A 75 12.85 3.47 -12.51
N ALA A 76 13.10 2.51 -13.41
CA ALA A 76 13.58 1.18 -13.03
C ALA A 76 14.94 1.25 -12.32
N GLU A 77 15.88 2.03 -12.84
CA GLU A 77 17.22 2.21 -12.24
C GLU A 77 17.14 2.86 -10.85
N LYS A 78 16.41 3.98 -10.72
CA LYS A 78 16.25 4.67 -9.43
C LYS A 78 15.53 3.80 -8.40
N LEU A 79 14.46 3.13 -8.83
CA LEU A 79 13.70 2.23 -7.96
C LEU A 79 14.56 1.04 -7.50
N GLY A 80 15.27 0.39 -8.41
CA GLY A 80 16.18 -0.71 -8.08
C GLY A 80 17.20 -0.29 -7.03
N LYS A 81 17.87 0.84 -7.26
CA LYS A 81 18.90 1.39 -6.37
C LYS A 81 18.37 1.70 -4.96
N ILE A 82 17.26 2.45 -4.85
CA ILE A 82 16.74 2.87 -3.53
C ILE A 82 16.11 1.71 -2.76
N SER A 83 15.56 0.72 -3.46
CA SER A 83 14.91 -0.44 -2.87
C SER A 83 15.87 -1.61 -2.58
N GLY A 84 17.07 -1.61 -3.18
CA GLY A 84 18.03 -2.72 -3.09
C GLY A 84 17.68 -3.92 -3.99
N TYR A 85 16.87 -3.70 -5.05
CA TYR A 85 16.44 -4.71 -6.03
C TYR A 85 16.93 -4.38 -7.44
N GLU A 86 18.21 -4.02 -7.57
CA GLU A 86 18.84 -3.59 -8.82
C GLU A 86 18.85 -4.67 -9.90
N ASP A 87 18.82 -5.93 -9.52
CA ASP A 87 18.80 -7.08 -10.42
C ASP A 87 17.39 -7.49 -10.88
N TYR A 88 16.33 -6.89 -10.32
CA TYR A 88 14.95 -7.14 -10.71
C TYR A 88 14.55 -6.36 -11.97
N SER A 89 13.64 -6.94 -12.74
CA SER A 89 12.99 -6.24 -13.84
C SER A 89 11.71 -5.55 -13.37
N LEU A 90 11.39 -4.39 -13.94
CA LEU A 90 10.17 -3.64 -13.65
C LEU A 90 9.17 -3.75 -14.81
N PHE A 91 7.94 -4.18 -14.52
CA PHE A 91 6.78 -4.02 -15.40
C PHE A 91 5.84 -2.97 -14.80
N MET A 92 5.54 -1.90 -15.54
CA MET A 92 4.68 -0.80 -15.06
C MET A 92 3.23 -0.98 -15.53
N CYS A 93 2.28 -0.63 -14.65
CA CYS A 93 0.83 -0.61 -14.90
C CYS A 93 0.20 0.63 -14.26
N ASN A 94 -1.14 0.66 -14.02
CA ASN A 94 -1.82 1.89 -13.63
C ASN A 94 -2.41 1.83 -12.21
N SER A 95 -2.46 0.64 -11.61
CA SER A 95 -3.07 0.45 -10.29
C SER A 95 -2.49 -0.76 -9.56
N GLY A 96 -2.70 -0.81 -8.25
CA GLY A 96 -2.32 -1.98 -7.45
C GLY A 96 -3.08 -3.25 -7.83
N ALA A 97 -4.36 -3.14 -8.21
CA ALA A 97 -5.13 -4.29 -8.68
C ALA A 97 -4.53 -4.87 -9.96
N GLU A 98 -4.15 -4.02 -10.95
CA GLU A 98 -3.44 -4.47 -12.15
C GLU A 98 -2.09 -5.11 -11.81
N ALA A 99 -1.35 -4.54 -10.87
CA ALA A 99 -0.08 -5.11 -10.43
C ALA A 99 -0.26 -6.53 -9.87
N ASN A 100 -1.24 -6.74 -8.98
CA ASN A 100 -1.55 -8.05 -8.41
C ASN A 100 -2.08 -9.04 -9.47
N GLU A 101 -2.93 -8.60 -10.41
CA GLU A 101 -3.37 -9.43 -11.55
C GLU A 101 -2.17 -9.94 -12.35
N ASN A 102 -1.24 -9.05 -12.71
CA ASN A 102 -0.07 -9.42 -13.49
C ASN A 102 0.91 -10.28 -12.70
N ALA A 103 1.07 -10.06 -11.39
CA ALA A 103 1.89 -10.89 -10.51
C ALA A 103 1.36 -12.33 -10.43
N ILE A 104 0.06 -12.50 -10.13
CA ILE A 104 -0.60 -13.81 -10.04
C ILE A 104 -0.54 -14.54 -11.40
N LYS A 105 -0.81 -13.81 -12.50
CA LYS A 105 -0.73 -14.33 -13.86
C LYS A 105 0.68 -14.81 -14.20
N LEU A 106 1.71 -13.98 -13.91
CA LEU A 106 3.10 -14.32 -14.16
C LEU A 106 3.55 -15.54 -13.35
N ALA A 107 3.16 -15.58 -12.06
CA ALA A 107 3.43 -16.71 -11.19
C ALA A 107 2.84 -18.02 -11.76
N SER A 108 1.59 -17.98 -12.23
CA SER A 108 0.92 -19.14 -12.82
C SER A 108 1.57 -19.61 -14.13
N PHE A 109 2.03 -18.67 -14.97
CA PHE A 109 2.80 -19.02 -16.18
C PHE A 109 4.13 -19.71 -15.82
N HIS A 110 4.83 -19.20 -14.82
CA HIS A 110 6.12 -19.73 -14.39
C HIS A 110 5.99 -21.11 -13.75
N ALA A 111 5.15 -21.24 -12.73
CA ALA A 111 4.97 -22.48 -11.98
C ALA A 111 4.15 -23.54 -12.75
N LYS A 112 3.39 -23.16 -13.80
CA LYS A 112 2.45 -24.00 -14.53
C LYS A 112 1.39 -24.67 -13.64
N LYS A 113 1.04 -24.03 -12.53
CA LYS A 113 0.08 -24.44 -11.52
C LYS A 113 -1.04 -23.39 -11.42
N LYS A 114 -2.14 -23.73 -10.72
CA LYS A 114 -3.35 -22.88 -10.68
C LYS A 114 -3.67 -22.31 -9.32
N LYS A 115 -3.33 -23.03 -8.23
CA LYS A 115 -3.75 -22.66 -6.88
C LYS A 115 -2.83 -21.60 -6.29
N ASN A 116 -3.42 -20.60 -5.65
CA ASN A 116 -2.71 -19.52 -4.99
C ASN A 116 -3.13 -19.50 -3.51
N ILE A 117 -2.18 -19.34 -2.60
CA ILE A 117 -2.46 -19.13 -1.19
C ILE A 117 -2.59 -17.64 -0.93
N CYS A 118 -3.67 -17.28 -0.24
CA CYS A 118 -3.96 -15.95 0.28
C CYS A 118 -4.21 -16.05 1.79
N PHE A 119 -4.35 -14.92 2.47
CA PHE A 119 -4.52 -14.92 3.92
C PHE A 119 -5.84 -14.27 4.34
N THR A 120 -6.37 -14.73 5.49
CA THR A 120 -7.54 -14.09 6.08
C THR A 120 -7.27 -12.61 6.34
N LYS A 121 -8.30 -11.76 6.17
CA LYS A 121 -8.26 -10.30 6.25
C LYS A 121 -7.44 -9.60 5.16
N ALA A 122 -6.92 -10.31 4.15
CA ALA A 122 -6.17 -9.70 3.06
C ALA A 122 -7.04 -8.85 2.14
N PHE A 123 -6.42 -7.83 1.54
CA PHE A 123 -7.01 -7.00 0.50
C PHE A 123 -6.01 -6.76 -0.63
N HIS A 124 -6.26 -7.34 -1.81
CA HIS A 124 -5.37 -7.25 -2.98
C HIS A 124 -5.95 -6.48 -4.16
N GLY A 125 -7.21 -6.07 -4.09
CA GLY A 125 -7.85 -5.28 -5.15
C GLY A 125 -9.29 -5.68 -5.44
N ARG A 126 -9.86 -5.12 -6.53
CA ARG A 126 -11.27 -5.31 -6.92
C ARG A 126 -11.46 -5.82 -8.34
N THR A 127 -10.37 -6.14 -9.05
CA THR A 127 -10.42 -6.82 -10.36
C THR A 127 -10.50 -8.35 -10.17
N ALA A 128 -10.55 -9.13 -11.25
CA ALA A 128 -10.92 -10.54 -11.22
C ALA A 128 -10.10 -11.41 -10.23
N ALA A 129 -8.78 -11.61 -10.48
CA ALA A 129 -7.95 -12.40 -9.59
C ALA A 129 -7.64 -11.68 -8.28
N ALA A 130 -7.44 -10.36 -8.32
CA ALA A 130 -7.17 -9.57 -7.13
C ALA A 130 -8.34 -9.56 -6.14
N VAL A 131 -9.60 -9.52 -6.61
CA VAL A 131 -10.77 -9.62 -5.72
C VAL A 131 -10.96 -11.05 -5.21
N ALA A 132 -10.67 -12.07 -6.02
CA ALA A 132 -10.72 -13.47 -5.60
C ALA A 132 -9.65 -13.79 -4.52
N ALA A 133 -8.52 -13.06 -4.53
CA ALA A 133 -7.47 -13.11 -3.50
C ALA A 133 -7.78 -12.25 -2.25
N THR A 134 -8.87 -11.48 -2.25
CA THR A 134 -9.29 -10.60 -1.16
C THR A 134 -10.28 -11.29 -0.24
N ASP A 135 -10.03 -11.29 1.07
CA ASP A 135 -10.93 -11.90 2.07
C ASP A 135 -12.12 -10.98 2.40
N ASN A 136 -13.00 -10.81 1.42
CA ASN A 136 -14.25 -10.07 1.60
C ASN A 136 -15.33 -10.55 0.60
N LYS A 137 -16.17 -11.47 1.04
CA LYS A 137 -17.24 -12.04 0.22
C LYS A 137 -18.24 -11.03 -0.32
N SER A 138 -18.41 -9.87 0.33
CA SER A 138 -19.40 -8.86 -0.09
C SER A 138 -19.02 -8.13 -1.38
N ILE A 139 -17.77 -8.23 -1.83
CA ILE A 139 -17.28 -7.57 -3.05
C ILE A 139 -16.86 -8.56 -4.14
N ILE A 140 -17.02 -9.86 -3.90
CA ILE A 140 -16.75 -10.91 -4.89
C ILE A 140 -18.06 -11.15 -5.68
N ALA A 141 -18.05 -10.75 -6.95
CA ALA A 141 -19.18 -11.06 -7.85
C ALA A 141 -19.15 -12.54 -8.25
N PRO A 142 -20.30 -13.16 -8.62
CA PRO A 142 -20.34 -14.57 -9.05
C PRO A 142 -19.33 -14.92 -10.14
N THR A 143 -19.01 -13.99 -11.04
CA THR A 143 -17.99 -14.18 -12.10
C THR A 143 -16.56 -14.19 -11.57
N ASN A 144 -16.33 -13.75 -10.34
CA ASN A 144 -15.02 -13.70 -9.69
C ASN A 144 -14.82 -14.80 -8.65
N GLU A 145 -15.86 -15.62 -8.38
CA GLU A 145 -15.74 -16.79 -7.54
C GLU A 145 -14.79 -17.79 -8.17
N SER A 146 -13.82 -18.28 -7.41
CA SER A 146 -12.79 -19.16 -7.94
C SER A 146 -12.21 -20.06 -6.85
N ASP A 147 -12.15 -21.36 -7.13
CA ASP A 147 -11.47 -22.33 -6.27
C ASP A 147 -9.94 -22.27 -6.38
N ASN A 148 -9.41 -21.35 -7.18
CA ASN A 148 -7.96 -21.19 -7.34
C ASN A 148 -7.30 -20.40 -6.20
N PHE A 149 -8.08 -19.89 -5.25
CA PHE A 149 -7.56 -19.14 -4.10
C PHE A 149 -7.89 -19.84 -2.80
N ILE A 150 -6.84 -20.18 -2.04
CA ILE A 150 -6.93 -20.90 -0.77
C ILE A 150 -6.61 -19.90 0.34
N PHE A 151 -7.57 -19.66 1.23
CA PHE A 151 -7.37 -18.76 2.35
C PHE A 151 -6.82 -19.50 3.57
N VAL A 152 -5.65 -19.07 4.03
CA VAL A 152 -4.97 -19.57 5.23
C VAL A 152 -5.07 -18.53 6.33
N PRO A 153 -5.30 -18.91 7.60
CA PRO A 153 -5.22 -17.95 8.72
C PRO A 153 -3.85 -17.27 8.77
N PHE A 154 -3.87 -15.95 8.96
CA PHE A 154 -2.66 -15.15 9.01
C PHE A 154 -1.77 -15.56 10.19
N ASN A 155 -0.45 -15.64 10.00
CA ASN A 155 0.54 -16.13 10.98
C ASN A 155 0.33 -17.59 11.44
N ASN A 156 -0.38 -18.43 10.68
CA ASN A 156 -0.57 -19.84 11.00
C ASN A 156 0.29 -20.73 10.10
N THR A 157 1.48 -21.10 10.57
CA THR A 157 2.45 -21.92 9.84
C THR A 157 1.93 -23.34 9.59
N THR A 158 1.20 -23.93 10.53
CA THR A 158 0.63 -25.29 10.37
C THR A 158 -0.39 -25.32 9.25
N ALA A 159 -1.33 -24.37 9.22
CA ALA A 159 -2.32 -24.31 8.13
C ALA A 159 -1.66 -24.00 6.77
N LEU A 160 -0.57 -23.24 6.76
CA LEU A 160 0.21 -22.98 5.55
C LEU A 160 0.87 -24.27 5.03
N GLU A 161 1.51 -25.05 5.89
CA GLU A 161 2.11 -26.34 5.55
C GLU A 161 1.08 -27.35 5.03
N GLU A 162 -0.09 -27.42 5.67
CA GLU A 162 -1.20 -28.26 5.23
C GLU A 162 -1.71 -27.85 3.84
N ALA A 163 -1.78 -26.56 3.53
CA ALA A 163 -2.17 -26.08 2.21
C ALA A 163 -1.18 -26.55 1.13
N PHE A 164 0.11 -26.46 1.38
CA PHE A 164 1.15 -26.95 0.45
C PHE A 164 1.12 -28.47 0.31
N LYS A 165 0.88 -29.21 1.40
CA LYS A 165 0.78 -30.67 1.37
C LYS A 165 -0.41 -31.16 0.56
N ASN A 166 -1.53 -30.46 0.57
CA ASN A 166 -2.78 -30.90 -0.03
C ASN A 166 -3.01 -30.37 -1.45
N HIS A 167 -2.22 -29.39 -1.90
CA HIS A 167 -2.45 -28.71 -3.19
C HIS A 167 -1.14 -28.39 -3.92
N GLU A 168 -1.21 -28.39 -5.25
CA GLU A 168 -0.13 -27.88 -6.11
C GLU A 168 -0.23 -26.34 -6.16
N ILE A 169 0.61 -25.67 -5.39
CA ILE A 169 0.59 -24.22 -5.22
C ILE A 169 1.40 -23.53 -6.32
N SER A 170 0.78 -22.58 -6.99
CA SER A 170 1.40 -21.67 -7.97
C SER A 170 2.14 -20.54 -7.27
N SER A 171 1.45 -19.88 -6.34
CA SER A 171 2.02 -18.75 -5.60
C SER A 171 1.43 -18.62 -4.20
N VAL A 172 2.17 -17.93 -3.35
CA VAL A 172 1.68 -17.34 -2.10
C VAL A 172 1.70 -15.83 -2.27
N ILE A 173 0.56 -15.16 -2.07
CA ILE A 173 0.47 -13.70 -2.08
C ILE A 173 0.15 -13.20 -0.67
N ILE A 174 0.97 -12.28 -0.17
CA ILE A 174 0.82 -11.67 1.15
C ILE A 174 1.10 -10.17 1.10
N GLU A 175 0.31 -9.36 1.81
CA GLU A 175 0.66 -7.95 2.04
C GLU A 175 1.88 -7.86 2.97
N GLY A 176 2.85 -6.98 2.67
CA GLY A 176 3.97 -6.73 3.58
C GLY A 176 3.51 -6.35 4.99
N ILE A 177 2.41 -5.60 5.09
CA ILE A 177 1.57 -5.41 6.28
C ILE A 177 0.12 -5.32 5.79
N GLN A 178 -0.80 -6.10 6.36
CA GLN A 178 -2.21 -6.05 5.97
C GLN A 178 -2.86 -4.73 6.39
N GLY A 179 -3.07 -3.83 5.43
CA GLY A 179 -3.59 -2.50 5.72
C GLY A 179 -5.07 -2.50 6.09
N VAL A 180 -5.93 -2.98 5.21
CA VAL A 180 -7.39 -3.04 5.41
C VAL A 180 -7.76 -3.97 6.56
N GLY A 181 -6.99 -5.03 6.77
CA GLY A 181 -7.13 -5.97 7.88
C GLY A 181 -6.87 -5.38 9.27
N GLY A 182 -6.49 -4.09 9.37
CA GLY A 182 -6.24 -3.39 10.64
C GLY A 182 -4.77 -3.33 11.04
N VAL A 183 -3.89 -3.17 10.06
CA VAL A 183 -2.44 -3.10 10.23
C VAL A 183 -1.89 -4.36 10.92
N GLN A 184 -2.22 -5.53 10.32
CA GLN A 184 -1.69 -6.79 10.82
C GLN A 184 -0.29 -7.00 10.27
N ILE A 185 0.67 -7.17 11.18
CA ILE A 185 2.10 -7.32 10.84
C ILE A 185 2.42 -8.82 10.81
N PRO A 186 2.99 -9.35 9.71
CA PRO A 186 3.40 -10.74 9.67
C PRO A 186 4.59 -10.98 10.59
N GLU A 187 4.60 -12.11 11.28
CA GLU A 187 5.76 -12.55 12.04
C GLU A 187 6.92 -12.86 11.10
N VAL A 188 8.16 -12.53 11.53
CA VAL A 188 9.36 -12.81 10.75
C VAL A 188 9.45 -14.29 10.40
N SER A 189 9.24 -15.17 11.38
CA SER A 189 9.23 -16.62 11.19
C SER A 189 8.17 -17.10 10.21
N PHE A 190 7.04 -16.39 10.09
CA PHE A 190 6.00 -16.72 9.12
C PHE A 190 6.41 -16.37 7.69
N LEU A 191 7.05 -15.22 7.48
CA LEU A 191 7.60 -14.84 6.17
C LEU A 191 8.76 -15.76 5.74
N GLU A 192 9.63 -16.14 6.67
CA GLU A 192 10.69 -17.13 6.45
C GLU A 192 10.12 -18.50 6.06
N LYS A 193 9.03 -18.92 6.72
CA LYS A 193 8.34 -20.16 6.39
C LYS A 193 7.70 -20.10 5.01
N ILE A 194 7.05 -18.99 4.62
CA ILE A 194 6.53 -18.79 3.26
C ILE A 194 7.65 -18.94 2.24
N ARG A 195 8.81 -18.29 2.47
CA ARG A 195 9.95 -18.37 1.56
C ARG A 195 10.43 -19.82 1.40
N SER A 196 10.65 -20.51 2.52
CA SER A 196 11.11 -21.91 2.52
C SER A 196 10.17 -22.84 1.77
N LEU A 197 8.86 -22.74 2.03
CA LEU A 197 7.87 -23.59 1.35
C LEU A 197 7.74 -23.25 -0.15
N CYS A 198 7.85 -21.99 -0.52
CA CYS A 198 7.86 -21.59 -1.92
C CYS A 198 9.07 -22.18 -2.66
N ASP A 199 10.25 -22.18 -2.02
CA ASP A 199 11.45 -22.79 -2.60
C ASP A 199 11.34 -24.32 -2.73
N GLU A 200 10.88 -24.98 -1.68
CA GLU A 200 10.70 -26.44 -1.65
C GLU A 200 9.71 -26.96 -2.69
N HIS A 201 8.62 -26.21 -2.90
CA HIS A 201 7.52 -26.61 -3.78
C HIS A 201 7.52 -25.94 -5.15
N GLU A 202 8.59 -25.21 -5.51
CA GLU A 202 8.68 -24.44 -6.76
C GLU A 202 7.45 -23.53 -6.98
N ALA A 203 6.99 -22.89 -5.91
CA ALA A 203 5.94 -21.88 -5.92
C ALA A 203 6.54 -20.48 -5.94
N VAL A 204 5.76 -19.48 -6.34
CA VAL A 204 6.19 -18.09 -6.41
C VAL A 204 5.78 -17.33 -5.15
N PHE A 205 6.74 -16.70 -4.48
CA PHE A 205 6.46 -15.79 -3.37
C PHE A 205 6.17 -14.38 -3.90
N ILE A 206 4.94 -13.90 -3.76
CA ILE A 206 4.48 -12.57 -4.13
C ILE A 206 4.29 -11.74 -2.86
N CYS A 207 5.02 -10.63 -2.75
CA CYS A 207 4.83 -9.66 -1.68
C CYS A 207 4.06 -8.44 -2.21
N ASP A 208 2.87 -8.21 -1.67
CA ASP A 208 2.04 -7.03 -1.98
C ASP A 208 2.49 -5.86 -1.11
N GLU A 209 3.29 -4.98 -1.68
CA GLU A 209 3.82 -3.75 -1.05
C GLU A 209 3.06 -2.49 -1.50
N ILE A 210 1.86 -2.66 -2.04
CA ILE A 210 1.05 -1.56 -2.58
C ILE A 210 0.75 -0.50 -1.51
N GLN A 211 0.51 -0.91 -0.26
CA GLN A 211 0.25 0.03 0.83
C GLN A 211 1.42 0.18 1.79
N SER A 212 2.19 -0.87 2.02
CA SER A 212 3.28 -0.94 3.00
C SER A 212 4.63 -0.48 2.46
N GLY A 213 4.80 -0.43 1.14
CA GLY A 213 6.04 -0.01 0.49
C GLY A 213 6.27 1.50 0.45
N TYR A 214 7.29 1.89 -0.31
CA TYR A 214 7.69 3.28 -0.52
C TYR A 214 8.00 4.04 0.76
N GLY A 215 8.69 3.39 1.70
CA GLY A 215 9.17 4.02 2.94
C GLY A 215 8.17 4.07 4.08
N ARG A 216 6.91 3.64 3.86
CA ARG A 216 5.83 3.72 4.84
C ARG A 216 6.18 3.14 6.21
N THR A 217 6.99 2.08 6.23
CA THR A 217 7.34 1.33 7.44
C THR A 217 8.73 1.65 8.00
N GLY A 218 9.44 2.66 7.43
CA GLY A 218 10.83 2.98 7.78
C GLY A 218 11.88 2.17 7.01
N LYS A 219 11.47 1.13 6.27
CA LYS A 219 12.22 0.48 5.20
C LYS A 219 11.53 0.78 3.87
N PHE A 220 12.24 0.64 2.73
CA PHE A 220 11.63 0.90 1.44
C PHE A 220 10.45 -0.05 1.18
N PHE A 221 10.62 -1.35 1.49
CA PHE A 221 9.56 -2.36 1.53
C PHE A 221 9.41 -2.95 2.93
N ALA A 222 8.18 -3.27 3.35
CA ALA A 222 7.91 -3.80 4.68
C ALA A 222 8.54 -5.19 4.91
N HIS A 223 8.52 -6.08 3.92
CA HIS A 223 9.12 -7.41 4.04
C HIS A 223 10.64 -7.38 4.30
N GLN A 224 11.32 -6.25 4.02
CA GLN A 224 12.74 -6.08 4.35
C GLN A 224 13.04 -6.07 5.86
N HIS A 225 12.02 -5.86 6.71
CA HIS A 225 12.18 -6.03 8.16
C HIS A 225 12.44 -7.49 8.54
N ALA A 226 11.93 -8.44 7.76
CA ALA A 226 12.16 -9.89 7.94
C ALA A 226 13.39 -10.41 7.18
N GLN A 227 14.07 -9.58 6.40
CA GLN A 227 15.22 -9.95 5.57
C GLN A 227 14.94 -11.10 4.57
N VAL A 228 13.68 -11.28 4.18
CA VAL A 228 13.29 -12.23 3.14
C VAL A 228 13.22 -11.55 1.77
N GLN A 229 13.48 -12.32 0.71
CA GLN A 229 13.31 -11.85 -0.66
C GLN A 229 12.06 -12.49 -1.28
N ALA A 230 11.16 -11.67 -1.80
CA ALA A 230 10.04 -12.12 -2.60
C ALA A 230 10.46 -12.30 -4.06
N ASP A 231 9.84 -13.24 -4.77
CA ASP A 231 10.10 -13.44 -6.20
C ASP A 231 9.45 -12.37 -7.07
N ILE A 232 8.33 -11.84 -6.59
CA ILE A 232 7.57 -10.75 -7.21
C ILE A 232 7.14 -9.78 -6.12
N ILE A 233 7.30 -8.48 -6.38
CA ILE A 233 6.85 -7.42 -5.47
C ILE A 233 5.90 -6.52 -6.25
N THR A 234 4.68 -6.33 -5.73
CA THR A 234 3.70 -5.42 -6.35
C THR A 234 3.67 -4.08 -5.65
N ILE A 235 3.63 -3.01 -6.43
CA ILE A 235 3.71 -1.63 -5.97
C ILE A 235 2.66 -0.75 -6.64
N ALA A 236 2.17 0.28 -5.92
CA ALA A 236 1.30 1.35 -6.42
C ALA A 236 1.21 2.48 -5.38
N LYS A 237 0.05 3.12 -5.24
CA LYS A 237 -0.25 4.13 -4.21
C LYS A 237 0.86 5.16 -4.01
N GLY A 238 1.69 4.96 -2.98
CA GLY A 238 2.81 5.84 -2.66
C GLY A 238 3.80 6.07 -3.80
N MET A 239 3.88 5.14 -4.76
CA MET A 239 4.70 5.27 -5.97
C MET A 239 4.37 6.51 -6.80
N GLY A 240 3.10 6.91 -6.83
CA GLY A 240 2.62 7.98 -7.70
C GLY A 240 2.22 9.27 -6.96
N ASN A 241 2.21 9.27 -5.64
CA ASN A 241 1.75 10.42 -4.82
C ASN A 241 0.42 11.03 -5.32
N GLY A 242 -0.54 10.18 -5.69
CA GLY A 242 -1.84 10.58 -6.25
C GLY A 242 -1.97 10.38 -7.77
N PHE A 243 -0.87 10.27 -8.53
CA PHE A 243 -0.94 9.88 -9.94
C PHE A 243 -1.24 8.37 -10.06
N PRO A 244 -2.18 7.95 -10.93
CA PRO A 244 -2.47 6.53 -11.15
C PRO A 244 -1.28 5.80 -11.77
N VAL A 245 -0.56 5.02 -10.98
CA VAL A 245 0.57 4.20 -11.39
C VAL A 245 0.71 3.00 -10.46
N GLY A 246 1.19 1.90 -10.99
CA GLY A 246 1.59 0.73 -10.28
C GLY A 246 2.70 -0.01 -11.02
N GLY A 247 3.23 -1.04 -10.41
CA GLY A 247 4.29 -1.83 -11.02
C GLY A 247 4.46 -3.19 -10.35
N VAL A 248 5.24 -4.01 -11.03
CA VAL A 248 5.62 -5.36 -10.59
C VAL A 248 7.13 -5.46 -10.71
N LEU A 249 7.85 -5.61 -9.60
CA LEU A 249 9.26 -5.99 -9.61
C LEU A 249 9.34 -7.51 -9.73
N ILE A 250 10.16 -7.97 -10.65
CA ILE A 250 10.19 -9.36 -11.10
C ILE A 250 11.64 -9.89 -10.96
N ALA A 251 11.83 -10.93 -10.16
CA ALA A 251 13.14 -11.53 -9.93
C ALA A 251 13.78 -12.07 -11.22
N PRO A 252 15.13 -12.17 -11.30
CA PRO A 252 15.85 -12.62 -12.50
C PRO A 252 15.50 -14.04 -12.98
N LYS A 253 14.91 -14.88 -12.13
CA LYS A 253 14.51 -16.24 -12.51
C LYS A 253 13.37 -16.31 -13.53
N PHE A 254 12.64 -15.21 -13.74
CA PHE A 254 11.57 -15.15 -14.73
C PHE A 254 12.10 -14.74 -16.11
N GLN A 255 11.62 -15.41 -17.15
CA GLN A 255 11.98 -15.07 -18.52
C GLN A 255 10.90 -14.20 -19.14
N ALA A 256 11.30 -13.02 -19.62
CA ALA A 256 10.44 -12.13 -20.37
C ALA A 256 10.08 -12.74 -21.74
N LYS A 257 8.80 -12.58 -22.14
CA LYS A 257 8.32 -12.97 -23.46
C LYS A 257 7.37 -11.90 -23.97
N HIS A 258 7.56 -11.47 -25.21
CA HIS A 258 6.67 -10.50 -25.86
C HIS A 258 5.21 -10.96 -25.82
N GLY A 259 4.32 -10.07 -25.39
CA GLY A 259 2.89 -10.34 -25.26
C GLY A 259 2.46 -11.10 -24.00
N LEU A 260 3.37 -11.48 -23.10
CA LEU A 260 3.04 -12.18 -21.86
C LEU A 260 2.25 -11.30 -20.88
N LEU A 261 2.73 -10.09 -20.68
CA LEU A 261 2.06 -9.02 -19.94
C LEU A 261 1.82 -7.84 -20.88
N GLY A 262 0.85 -6.97 -20.55
CA GLY A 262 0.54 -5.82 -21.39
C GLY A 262 -0.35 -4.80 -20.69
N THR A 263 -0.19 -3.55 -21.11
CA THR A 263 -0.97 -2.42 -20.62
C THR A 263 -0.92 -1.30 -21.67
N THR A 264 -2.02 -0.53 -21.82
CA THR A 264 -2.04 0.61 -22.71
C THR A 264 -1.36 1.83 -22.09
N PHE A 265 -1.66 2.14 -20.83
CA PHE A 265 -1.20 3.38 -20.18
C PHE A 265 -0.03 3.17 -19.20
N GLY A 266 0.24 1.94 -18.80
CA GLY A 266 1.28 1.65 -17.81
C GLY A 266 2.66 2.11 -18.28
N GLY A 267 3.35 2.85 -17.41
CA GLY A 267 4.65 3.42 -17.72
C GLY A 267 4.61 4.63 -18.67
N ASN A 268 3.47 5.34 -18.76
CA ASN A 268 3.41 6.58 -19.51
C ASN A 268 4.34 7.65 -18.92
N TYR A 269 4.68 8.65 -19.72
CA TYR A 269 5.65 9.68 -19.34
C TYR A 269 5.30 10.41 -18.04
N LEU A 270 4.01 10.75 -17.82
CA LEU A 270 3.58 11.46 -16.61
C LEU A 270 3.66 10.56 -15.37
N ALA A 271 3.28 9.28 -15.51
CA ALA A 271 3.40 8.32 -14.42
C ALA A 271 4.87 8.11 -14.02
N CYS A 272 5.78 8.07 -15.01
CA CYS A 272 7.21 7.97 -14.75
C CYS A 272 7.75 9.23 -14.07
N ALA A 273 7.40 10.43 -14.55
CA ALA A 273 7.80 11.69 -13.94
C ALA A 273 7.32 11.81 -12.48
N ALA A 274 6.06 11.41 -12.22
CA ALA A 274 5.50 11.34 -10.87
C ALA A 274 6.30 10.37 -9.97
N SER A 275 6.59 9.17 -10.48
CA SER A 275 7.36 8.16 -9.71
C SER A 275 8.79 8.61 -9.42
N ILE A 276 9.48 9.25 -10.38
CA ILE A 276 10.82 9.80 -10.18
C ILE A 276 10.79 10.90 -9.10
N ALA A 277 9.80 11.79 -9.15
CA ALA A 277 9.66 12.84 -8.12
C ALA A 277 9.51 12.25 -6.72
N VAL A 278 8.74 11.17 -6.59
CA VAL A 278 8.57 10.45 -5.31
C VAL A 278 9.90 9.85 -4.84
N LEU A 279 10.60 9.10 -5.70
CA LEU A 279 11.85 8.42 -5.33
C LEU A 279 12.92 9.44 -4.90
N GLU A 280 13.09 10.52 -5.68
CA GLU A 280 14.06 11.59 -5.35
C GLU A 280 13.72 12.32 -4.04
N THR A 281 12.44 12.56 -3.77
CA THR A 281 12.02 13.19 -2.51
C THR A 281 12.25 12.29 -1.32
N ILE A 282 11.90 10.99 -1.42
CA ILE A 282 12.14 10.01 -0.34
C ILE A 282 13.63 9.97 0.04
N GLU A 283 14.52 9.93 -0.96
CA GLU A 283 15.97 9.90 -0.74
C GLU A 283 16.49 11.24 -0.19
N LYS A 284 16.17 12.35 -0.86
CA LYS A 284 16.69 13.68 -0.53
C LYS A 284 16.27 14.18 0.85
N GLU A 285 15.03 13.88 1.25
CA GLU A 285 14.47 14.33 2.53
C GLU A 285 14.58 13.26 3.62
N ASN A 286 15.27 12.13 3.36
CA ASN A 286 15.48 11.04 4.30
C ASN A 286 14.17 10.53 4.94
N LEU A 287 13.13 10.35 4.13
CA LEU A 287 11.78 10.09 4.62
C LEU A 287 11.61 8.71 5.28
N LEU A 288 12.49 7.75 5.00
CA LEU A 288 12.51 6.46 5.70
C LEU A 288 12.83 6.65 7.19
N GLN A 289 13.85 7.47 7.48
CA GLN A 289 14.22 7.76 8.85
C GLN A 289 13.13 8.58 9.55
N ASN A 290 12.56 9.60 8.88
CA ASN A 290 11.44 10.37 9.42
C ASN A 290 10.25 9.46 9.78
N ALA A 291 9.91 8.50 8.91
CA ALA A 291 8.85 7.54 9.19
C ALA A 291 9.14 6.68 10.43
N THR A 292 10.40 6.27 10.62
CA THR A 292 10.82 5.51 11.80
C THR A 292 10.73 6.34 13.08
N ASP A 293 11.30 7.53 13.07
CA ASP A 293 11.41 8.39 14.26
C ASP A 293 10.03 8.88 14.71
N LEU A 294 9.22 9.37 13.78
CA LEU A 294 7.88 9.86 14.09
C LEU A 294 6.89 8.73 14.39
N GLY A 295 7.09 7.55 13.81
CA GLY A 295 6.33 6.36 14.19
C GLY A 295 6.59 5.98 15.64
N ASN A 296 7.85 5.88 16.05
CA ASN A 296 8.22 5.60 17.44
C ASN A 296 7.69 6.69 18.39
N TYR A 297 7.81 7.96 17.99
CA TYR A 297 7.28 9.08 18.77
C TYR A 297 5.77 8.94 19.01
N LEU A 298 4.98 8.73 17.96
CA LEU A 298 3.52 8.58 18.06
C LEU A 298 3.13 7.39 18.95
N TYR A 299 3.83 6.27 18.84
CA TYR A 299 3.61 5.10 19.69
C TYR A 299 3.87 5.42 21.17
N GLU A 300 5.00 6.03 21.51
CA GLU A 300 5.36 6.37 22.90
C GLU A 300 4.31 7.30 23.54
N GLU A 301 3.78 8.25 22.78
CA GLU A 301 2.78 9.21 23.25
C GLU A 301 1.39 8.60 23.50
N LEU A 302 1.05 7.52 22.78
CA LEU A 302 -0.29 6.92 22.85
C LEU A 302 -0.38 5.57 23.57
N LYS A 303 0.73 4.82 23.71
CA LYS A 303 0.73 3.42 24.18
C LYS A 303 0.05 3.18 25.53
N ASN A 304 -0.04 4.19 26.40
CA ASN A 304 -0.63 4.09 27.73
C ASN A 304 -2.03 4.72 27.82
N ASP A 305 -2.64 5.14 26.69
CA ASP A 305 -3.97 5.74 26.72
C ASP A 305 -5.03 4.69 27.11
N PRO A 306 -5.92 4.97 28.09
CA PRO A 306 -6.86 3.99 28.63
C PRO A 306 -7.93 3.52 27.62
N LEU A 307 -8.19 4.28 26.56
CA LEU A 307 -9.13 3.93 25.49
C LEU A 307 -8.56 2.84 24.55
N ILE A 308 -7.24 2.76 24.45
CA ILE A 308 -6.55 1.87 23.53
C ILE A 308 -6.51 0.44 24.08
N GLN A 309 -6.85 -0.51 23.24
CA GLN A 309 -6.71 -1.95 23.48
C GLN A 309 -5.34 -2.44 23.00
N GLU A 310 -4.94 -2.02 21.81
CA GLU A 310 -3.69 -2.43 21.16
C GLU A 310 -3.25 -1.39 20.12
N ILE A 311 -1.95 -1.19 19.96
CA ILE A 311 -1.36 -0.44 18.85
C ILE A 311 -0.48 -1.40 18.04
N ARG A 312 -0.82 -1.59 16.79
CA ARG A 312 0.02 -2.24 15.78
C ARG A 312 0.61 -1.16 14.88
N TYR A 313 1.93 -1.12 14.78
CA TYR A 313 2.57 -0.12 13.92
C TYR A 313 3.93 -0.57 13.40
N GLN A 314 4.31 0.01 12.28
CA GLN A 314 5.65 -0.03 11.73
C GLN A 314 5.88 1.26 10.97
N GLY A 315 6.86 2.06 11.39
CA GLY A 315 7.03 3.41 10.86
C GLY A 315 5.76 4.25 10.99
N LEU A 316 5.31 4.87 9.90
CA LEU A 316 4.07 5.66 9.84
C LEU A 316 2.85 4.86 9.31
N MET A 317 2.79 3.58 9.59
CA MET A 317 1.64 2.72 9.34
C MET A 317 1.05 2.24 10.67
N PHE A 318 -0.04 2.87 11.12
CA PHE A 318 -0.66 2.62 12.43
C PHE A 318 -2.05 2.03 12.31
N GLY A 319 -2.31 1.00 13.11
CA GLY A 319 -3.63 0.50 13.49
C GLY A 319 -3.81 0.63 14.99
N ILE A 320 -4.60 1.61 15.42
CA ILE A 320 -4.92 1.85 16.83
C ILE A 320 -6.25 1.16 17.11
N GLU A 321 -6.21 0.01 17.76
CA GLU A 321 -7.41 -0.73 18.16
C GLU A 321 -7.92 -0.22 19.50
N LEU A 322 -9.16 0.23 19.52
CA LEU A 322 -9.81 0.76 20.69
C LEU A 322 -10.63 -0.32 21.41
N LYS A 323 -10.90 -0.12 22.69
CA LYS A 323 -11.82 -0.97 23.48
C LYS A 323 -13.27 -0.90 22.99
N VAL A 324 -13.61 0.18 22.29
CA VAL A 324 -14.93 0.49 21.74
C VAL A 324 -14.86 0.69 20.21
N SER A 325 -15.98 0.94 19.55
CA SER A 325 -16.00 1.32 18.13
C SER A 325 -15.18 2.59 17.90
N CYS A 326 -14.36 2.63 16.85
CA CYS A 326 -13.58 3.82 16.50
C CYS A 326 -14.40 4.91 15.80
N ALA A 327 -15.62 4.61 15.35
CA ALA A 327 -16.43 5.54 14.55
C ALA A 327 -16.77 6.84 15.28
N PRO A 328 -17.21 6.84 16.56
CA PRO A 328 -17.47 8.10 17.28
C PRO A 328 -16.22 8.97 17.42
N LEU A 329 -15.07 8.37 17.80
CA LEU A 329 -13.80 9.09 17.89
C LEU A 329 -13.40 9.68 16.54
N ARG A 330 -13.47 8.88 15.47
CA ARG A 330 -13.14 9.32 14.11
C ARG A 330 -14.00 10.48 13.63
N ASN A 331 -15.31 10.43 13.92
CA ASN A 331 -16.24 11.50 13.56
C ASN A 331 -15.92 12.79 14.33
N LYS A 332 -15.63 12.70 15.64
CA LYS A 332 -15.25 13.87 16.45
C LYS A 332 -13.88 14.45 16.04
N LEU A 333 -12.88 13.60 15.73
CA LEU A 333 -11.61 14.07 15.17
C LEU A 333 -11.84 14.91 13.91
N LEU A 334 -12.77 14.48 13.04
CA LEU A 334 -13.11 15.22 11.83
C LEU A 334 -13.89 16.49 12.13
N SER A 335 -14.98 16.42 12.93
CA SER A 335 -15.94 17.53 13.11
C SER A 335 -15.48 18.58 14.09
N GLU A 336 -14.69 18.23 15.10
CA GLU A 336 -14.28 19.15 16.18
C GLU A 336 -12.81 19.61 16.02
N PHE A 337 -11.97 18.82 15.35
CA PHE A 337 -10.52 19.08 15.22
C PHE A 337 -10.03 19.18 13.78
N ASN A 338 -10.90 18.98 12.79
CA ASN A 338 -10.55 18.97 11.36
C ASN A 338 -9.42 17.97 11.03
N ILE A 339 -9.44 16.76 11.63
CA ILE A 339 -8.44 15.71 11.42
C ILE A 339 -9.07 14.53 10.69
N LEU A 340 -8.55 14.22 9.51
CA LEU A 340 -8.93 13.06 8.69
C LEU A 340 -8.14 11.83 9.08
N THR A 341 -8.84 10.73 9.37
CA THR A 341 -8.25 9.42 9.71
C THR A 341 -8.94 8.30 8.95
N GLY A 342 -8.32 7.12 8.89
CA GLY A 342 -8.87 5.94 8.24
C GLY A 342 -9.59 4.99 9.21
N ASN A 343 -10.33 4.05 8.64
CA ASN A 343 -10.89 2.89 9.34
C ASN A 343 -10.32 1.59 8.76
N ALA A 344 -10.56 0.47 9.43
CA ALA A 344 -10.19 -0.87 8.99
C ALA A 344 -11.45 -1.75 8.86
N SER A 345 -11.28 -3.01 8.45
CA SER A 345 -12.34 -4.02 8.48
C SER A 345 -12.82 -4.30 9.91
N CYS A 346 -11.93 -4.22 10.90
CA CYS A 346 -12.32 -4.21 12.30
C CYS A 346 -12.91 -2.84 12.69
N PRO A 347 -14.18 -2.77 13.17
CA PRO A 347 -14.82 -1.50 13.49
C PRO A 347 -14.22 -0.77 14.69
N LYS A 348 -13.31 -1.41 15.43
CA LYS A 348 -12.59 -0.82 16.56
C LYS A 348 -11.25 -0.21 16.16
N THR A 349 -10.76 -0.44 14.94
CA THR A 349 -9.42 -0.02 14.52
C THR A 349 -9.45 1.30 13.74
N LEU A 350 -8.83 2.32 14.31
CA LEU A 350 -8.50 3.58 13.65
C LEU A 350 -7.17 3.41 12.91
N ARG A 351 -7.08 3.82 11.65
CA ARG A 351 -5.82 3.82 10.89
C ARG A 351 -5.25 5.22 10.74
N ILE A 352 -3.95 5.35 10.99
CA ILE A 352 -3.17 6.58 10.78
C ILE A 352 -2.10 6.26 9.75
N LEU A 353 -2.18 6.92 8.60
CA LEU A 353 -1.37 6.69 7.41
C LEU A 353 -1.00 8.04 6.76
N PRO A 354 -0.34 8.97 7.48
CA PRO A 354 -0.03 10.31 6.99
C PRO A 354 1.01 10.28 5.87
N ALA A 355 1.25 11.41 5.22
CA ALA A 355 2.42 11.58 4.36
C ALA A 355 3.72 11.34 5.14
N LEU A 356 4.78 10.85 4.47
CA LEU A 356 6.05 10.49 5.13
C LEU A 356 6.83 11.72 5.61
N ASN A 357 6.57 12.88 5.01
CA ASN A 357 7.16 14.17 5.38
C ASN A 357 6.34 14.92 6.45
N ILE A 358 5.39 14.23 7.11
CA ILE A 358 4.68 14.79 8.26
C ILE A 358 5.68 15.26 9.33
N THR A 359 5.32 16.31 10.06
CA THR A 359 6.16 16.88 11.12
C THR A 359 5.68 16.45 12.50
N LYS A 360 6.56 16.59 13.50
CA LYS A 360 6.22 16.36 14.90
C LYS A 360 5.05 17.24 15.36
N ILE A 361 5.03 18.53 14.96
CA ILE A 361 3.97 19.48 15.32
C ILE A 361 2.61 19.02 14.82
N GLU A 362 2.56 18.45 13.61
CA GLU A 362 1.32 17.91 13.04
C GLU A 362 0.85 16.66 13.78
N LEU A 363 1.77 15.79 14.21
CA LEU A 363 1.43 14.66 15.06
C LEU A 363 0.98 15.10 16.47
N ASP A 364 1.61 16.13 17.05
CA ASP A 364 1.21 16.68 18.35
C ASP A 364 -0.26 17.16 18.31
N ALA A 365 -0.69 17.82 17.23
CA ALA A 365 -2.08 18.23 17.06
C ALA A 365 -3.06 17.03 17.10
N PHE A 366 -2.70 15.91 16.49
CA PHE A 366 -3.49 14.68 16.58
C PHE A 366 -3.46 14.07 17.98
N ILE A 367 -2.28 13.98 18.59
CA ILE A 367 -2.09 13.40 19.93
C ILE A 367 -2.94 14.15 20.95
N ASP A 368 -2.91 15.49 20.91
CA ASP A 368 -3.70 16.34 21.81
C ASP A 368 -5.20 16.15 21.61
N ALA A 369 -5.67 16.16 20.36
CA ALA A 369 -7.06 15.89 20.03
C ALA A 369 -7.51 14.49 20.48
N PHE A 370 -6.68 13.47 20.23
CA PHE A 370 -6.95 12.10 20.67
C PHE A 370 -7.06 12.02 22.19
N LYS A 371 -6.10 12.58 22.95
CA LYS A 371 -6.07 12.59 24.43
C LYS A 371 -7.24 13.38 25.04
N ILE A 372 -7.73 14.43 24.38
CA ILE A 372 -8.94 15.15 24.80
C ILE A 372 -10.17 14.25 24.65
N LEU A 373 -10.32 13.65 23.45
CA LEU A 373 -11.47 12.82 23.15
C LEU A 373 -11.48 11.50 23.92
N SER A 374 -10.33 10.89 24.21
CA SER A 374 -10.23 9.65 24.97
C SER A 374 -10.73 9.80 26.42
N LYS A 375 -10.68 11.01 26.98
CA LYS A 375 -11.20 11.34 28.32
C LYS A 375 -12.67 11.73 28.31
N SER A 376 -13.26 11.98 27.15
CA SER A 376 -14.70 12.26 27.00
C SER A 376 -15.48 10.95 26.87
N ASN A 377 -16.75 10.94 27.26
CA ASN A 377 -17.65 9.82 26.99
C ASN A 377 -17.89 9.73 25.46
N LEU A 378 -17.22 8.77 24.82
CA LEU A 378 -17.35 8.46 23.39
C LEU A 378 -18.60 7.66 23.10
#